data_e2fd7ac29103d0e97a84c9c2c526e0ad
#
_entry.id   e2fd7ac29103d0e97a84c9c2c526e0ad
#
_cell.length_a   1.000
_cell.length_b   1.000
_cell.length_c   1.000
_cell.angle_alpha   90.00
_cell.angle_beta   90.00
_cell.angle_gamma   90.00
#
_symmetry.space_group_name_H-M   'P 1'
#
loop_
_entity.id
_entity.type
_entity.pdbx_description
1 polymer ?
#
loop_
_entity_poly.entity_id
_entity_poly.type
_entity_poly.pdbx_seq_one_letter_code
_entity_poly.pdbx_strand_id
1 'polypeptide(L)'
;MNAILGTKFKIVSGYPGGNEMNLAMENGEIGSRGSNPWSSWKGTKPDWIRDKKINILVQIGLTKAADLPDVPLLIDLAKNDDDRAVLRMISAPATIGRPLFGPPDMPAATFRPVPPRTTTV
;
A
#
# COMPACT_ATOMS: atom_id res chain seq x y z
N MET A 1 5.15 -7.87 -10.26
CA MET A 1 3.94 -8.67 -10.59
C MET A 1 4.07 -9.33 -11.96
N ASN A 2 4.31 -8.61 -13.05
CA ASN A 2 4.41 -9.24 -14.38
C ASN A 2 5.43 -10.39 -14.45
N ALA A 3 6.66 -10.18 -13.94
CA ALA A 3 7.73 -11.17 -14.00
C ALA A 3 7.46 -12.42 -13.14
N ILE A 4 6.94 -12.25 -11.93
CA ILE A 4 6.79 -13.34 -10.96
C ILE A 4 5.43 -14.03 -11.08
N LEU A 5 4.35 -13.23 -11.14
CA LEU A 5 2.99 -13.75 -11.17
C LEU A 5 2.46 -13.98 -12.59
N GLY A 6 3.20 -13.57 -13.63
CA GLY A 6 2.80 -13.70 -15.03
C GLY A 6 1.63 -12.79 -15.41
N THR A 7 1.39 -11.72 -14.64
CA THR A 7 0.37 -10.71 -14.99
C THR A 7 0.80 -9.95 -16.24
N LYS A 8 -0.17 -9.45 -17.00
CA LYS A 8 0.09 -8.71 -18.26
C LYS A 8 -0.26 -7.23 -18.13
N PHE A 9 0.08 -6.60 -17.00
CA PHE A 9 -0.17 -5.18 -16.81
C PHE A 9 0.66 -4.33 -17.78
N LYS A 10 -0.01 -3.44 -18.49
CA LYS A 10 0.65 -2.36 -19.22
C LYS A 10 0.97 -1.25 -18.21
N ILE A 11 2.26 -0.99 -18.02
CA ILE A 11 2.70 0.04 -17.08
C ILE A 11 2.67 1.39 -17.78
N VAL A 12 1.95 2.34 -17.17
CA VAL A 12 1.93 3.75 -17.56
C VAL A 12 2.62 4.54 -16.45
N SER A 13 3.63 5.32 -16.79
CA SER A 13 4.43 6.12 -15.87
C SER A 13 4.39 7.60 -16.26
N GLY A 14 4.93 8.48 -15.39
CA GLY A 14 5.02 9.91 -15.66
C GLY A 14 4.03 10.76 -14.87
N TYR A 15 3.16 10.17 -14.04
CA TYR A 15 2.31 10.93 -13.15
C TYR A 15 3.14 11.54 -12.01
N PRO A 16 3.01 12.85 -11.74
CA PRO A 16 3.80 13.53 -10.71
C PRO A 16 3.43 13.12 -9.29
N GLY A 17 2.21 12.62 -9.07
CA GLY A 17 1.75 12.23 -7.73
C GLY A 17 0.50 11.35 -7.72
N GLY A 18 0.05 11.04 -6.49
CA GLY A 18 -1.06 10.13 -6.28
C GLY A 18 -2.43 10.72 -6.66
N ASN A 19 -2.58 12.04 -6.56
CA ASN A 19 -3.84 12.70 -6.91
C ASN A 19 -4.06 12.68 -8.41
N GLU A 20 -3.01 12.90 -9.19
CA GLU A 20 -3.04 12.85 -10.66
C GLU A 20 -3.35 11.44 -11.15
N MET A 21 -2.79 10.41 -10.50
CA MET A 21 -3.17 9.03 -10.78
C MET A 21 -4.63 8.73 -10.45
N ASN A 22 -5.15 9.27 -9.35
CA ASN A 22 -6.56 9.11 -8.99
C ASN A 22 -7.47 9.78 -10.03
N LEU A 23 -7.11 10.99 -10.46
CA LEU A 23 -7.86 11.70 -11.52
C LEU A 23 -7.83 10.93 -12.84
N ALA A 24 -6.67 10.38 -13.22
CA ALA A 24 -6.54 9.53 -14.41
C ALA A 24 -7.40 8.26 -14.33
N MET A 25 -7.57 7.67 -13.13
CA MET A 25 -8.50 6.57 -12.92
C MET A 25 -9.96 7.03 -13.07
N GLU A 26 -10.32 8.19 -12.51
CA GLU A 26 -11.68 8.76 -12.64
C GLU A 26 -12.04 9.04 -14.10
N ASN A 27 -11.09 9.53 -14.88
CA ASN A 27 -11.25 9.82 -16.31
C ASN A 27 -11.16 8.57 -17.20
N GLY A 28 -10.83 7.40 -16.64
CA GLY A 28 -10.67 6.17 -17.40
C GLY A 28 -9.38 6.07 -18.24
N GLU A 29 -8.41 6.96 -18.00
CA GLU A 29 -7.10 6.92 -18.69
C GLU A 29 -6.28 5.72 -18.25
N ILE A 30 -6.36 5.34 -16.98
CA ILE A 30 -5.75 4.15 -16.42
C ILE A 30 -6.78 3.31 -15.67
N GLY A 31 -6.70 1.99 -15.84
CA GLY A 31 -7.64 1.06 -15.22
C GLY A 31 -7.28 0.64 -13.80
N SER A 32 -6.06 0.93 -13.34
CA SER A 32 -5.60 0.54 -12.00
C SER A 32 -4.41 1.37 -11.53
N ARG A 33 -4.19 1.36 -10.23
CA ARG A 33 -3.03 1.96 -9.57
C ARG A 33 -2.20 0.87 -8.88
N GLY A 34 -0.89 0.86 -9.14
CA GLY A 34 0.01 -0.22 -8.73
C GLY A 34 0.25 -0.32 -7.22
N SER A 35 0.24 0.79 -6.50
CA SER A 35 0.32 0.79 -5.02
C SER A 35 -0.18 2.11 -4.44
N ASN A 36 -0.73 2.01 -3.24
CA ASN A 36 -1.05 3.16 -2.41
C ASN A 36 -1.21 2.68 -0.95
N PRO A 37 -0.67 3.39 0.04
CA PRO A 37 -0.91 3.05 1.43
C PRO A 37 -2.41 3.01 1.74
N TRP A 38 -2.85 1.97 2.47
CA TRP A 38 -4.27 1.81 2.82
C TRP A 38 -4.81 3.02 3.60
N SER A 39 -3.99 3.58 4.51
CA SER A 39 -4.32 4.82 5.22
C SER A 39 -4.53 6.01 4.30
N SER A 40 -3.81 6.09 3.17
CA SER A 40 -4.01 7.15 2.18
C SER A 40 -5.35 7.01 1.47
N TRP A 41 -5.77 5.80 1.11
CA TRP A 41 -7.09 5.57 0.55
C TRP A 41 -8.20 6.01 1.51
N LYS A 42 -8.10 5.60 2.79
CA LYS A 42 -9.06 6.00 3.83
C LYS A 42 -9.12 7.52 4.05
N GLY A 43 -8.00 8.21 3.87
CA GLY A 43 -7.91 9.66 4.08
C GLY A 43 -8.28 10.51 2.87
N THR A 44 -7.96 10.06 1.65
CA THR A 44 -8.12 10.88 0.45
C THR A 44 -9.36 10.56 -0.39
N LYS A 45 -9.79 9.30 -0.38
CA LYS A 45 -10.93 8.80 -1.18
C LYS A 45 -11.79 7.81 -0.38
N PRO A 46 -12.29 8.20 0.81
CA PRO A 46 -13.12 7.32 1.64
C PRO A 46 -14.42 6.91 0.94
N ASP A 47 -14.96 7.78 0.08
CA ASP A 47 -16.13 7.51 -0.76
C ASP A 47 -15.92 6.35 -1.73
N TRP A 48 -14.72 6.21 -2.29
CA TRP A 48 -14.41 5.11 -3.21
C TRP A 48 -14.45 3.75 -2.52
N ILE A 49 -14.05 3.73 -1.25
CA ILE A 49 -14.09 2.51 -0.43
C ILE A 49 -15.53 2.19 -0.02
N ARG A 50 -16.22 3.19 0.55
CA ARG A 50 -17.61 3.04 1.03
C ARG A 50 -18.57 2.63 -0.09
N ASP A 51 -18.47 3.32 -1.24
CA ASP A 51 -19.37 3.13 -2.38
C ASP A 51 -18.88 2.02 -3.34
N LYS A 52 -17.80 1.29 -2.95
CA LYS A 52 -17.19 0.19 -3.72
C LYS A 52 -16.84 0.58 -5.16
N LYS A 53 -16.36 1.81 -5.37
CA LYS A 53 -15.94 2.32 -6.68
C LYS A 53 -14.61 1.73 -7.14
N ILE A 54 -13.83 1.16 -6.23
CA ILE A 54 -12.56 0.48 -6.51
C ILE A 54 -12.59 -0.94 -5.96
N ASN A 55 -11.92 -1.85 -6.67
CA ASN A 55 -11.66 -3.20 -6.22
C ASN A 55 -10.20 -3.32 -5.76
N ILE A 56 -10.00 -3.73 -4.52
CA ILE A 56 -8.67 -3.99 -3.98
C ILE A 56 -8.30 -5.41 -4.31
N LEU A 57 -7.33 -5.60 -5.20
CA LEU A 57 -6.99 -6.91 -5.75
C LEU A 57 -5.99 -7.67 -4.88
N VAL A 58 -5.07 -6.94 -4.23
CA VAL A 58 -3.97 -7.54 -3.45
C VAL A 58 -3.44 -6.56 -2.42
N GLN A 59 -2.99 -7.09 -1.29
CA GLN A 59 -2.30 -6.34 -0.26
C GLN A 59 -0.79 -6.59 -0.35
N ILE A 60 0.01 -5.51 -0.28
CA ILE A 60 1.47 -5.58 -0.21
C ILE A 60 1.87 -5.36 1.24
N GLY A 61 2.33 -6.42 1.90
CA GLY A 61 2.71 -6.42 3.31
C GLY A 61 3.02 -7.83 3.78
N LEU A 62 3.44 -7.97 5.03
CA LEU A 62 3.71 -9.27 5.66
C LEU A 62 2.48 -9.84 6.39
N THR A 63 1.54 -8.97 6.73
CA THR A 63 0.28 -9.31 7.41
C THR A 63 -0.88 -8.60 6.74
N LYS A 64 -2.06 -9.21 6.77
CA LYS A 64 -3.29 -8.58 6.25
C LYS A 64 -3.72 -7.41 7.12
N ALA A 65 -4.27 -6.38 6.48
CA ALA A 65 -4.99 -5.33 7.20
C ALA A 65 -6.30 -5.89 7.77
N ALA A 66 -6.63 -5.51 9.01
CA ALA A 66 -7.85 -5.97 9.67
C ALA A 66 -9.13 -5.61 8.88
N ASP A 67 -9.11 -4.47 8.20
CA ASP A 67 -10.21 -3.97 7.38
C ASP A 67 -10.38 -4.74 6.04
N LEU A 68 -9.43 -5.61 5.67
CA LEU A 68 -9.38 -6.27 4.37
C LEU A 68 -9.09 -7.79 4.51
N PRO A 69 -9.87 -8.54 5.28
CA PRO A 69 -9.57 -9.95 5.57
C PRO A 69 -9.65 -10.83 4.32
N ASP A 70 -10.52 -10.50 3.38
CA ASP A 70 -10.78 -11.30 2.16
C ASP A 70 -9.79 -11.00 1.02
N VAL A 71 -9.04 -9.90 1.11
CA VAL A 71 -8.06 -9.55 0.08
C VAL A 71 -6.77 -10.32 0.32
N PRO A 72 -6.24 -11.05 -0.68
CA PRO A 72 -5.02 -11.84 -0.50
C PRO A 72 -3.78 -10.96 -0.32
N LEU A 73 -2.78 -11.48 0.40
CA LEU A 73 -1.44 -10.90 0.38
C LEU A 73 -0.73 -11.23 -0.93
N LEU A 74 0.11 -10.32 -1.39
CA LEU A 74 0.95 -10.54 -2.57
C LEU A 74 1.81 -11.81 -2.43
N ILE A 75 2.29 -12.10 -1.22
CA ILE A 75 3.10 -13.27 -0.88
C ILE A 75 2.32 -14.58 -1.06
N ASP A 76 1.00 -14.57 -0.81
CA ASP A 76 0.16 -15.75 -0.92
C ASP A 76 -0.08 -16.17 -2.38
N LEU A 77 0.22 -15.29 -3.33
CA LEU A 77 0.09 -15.55 -4.77
C LEU A 77 1.35 -16.18 -5.38
N ALA A 78 2.38 -16.43 -4.59
CA ALA A 78 3.61 -17.07 -5.04
C ALA A 78 3.36 -18.51 -5.53
N LYS A 79 3.99 -18.89 -6.64
CA LYS A 79 3.83 -20.21 -7.25
C LYS A 79 4.81 -21.24 -6.68
N ASN A 80 5.93 -20.79 -6.13
CA ASN A 80 7.01 -21.59 -5.56
C ASN A 80 7.70 -20.83 -4.42
N ASP A 81 8.62 -21.49 -3.73
CA ASP A 81 9.29 -20.91 -2.57
C ASP A 81 10.27 -19.79 -2.93
N ASP A 82 10.90 -19.85 -4.09
CA ASP A 82 11.79 -18.77 -4.57
C ASP A 82 10.99 -17.50 -4.85
N ASP A 83 9.87 -17.61 -5.57
CA ASP A 83 8.96 -16.50 -5.79
C ASP A 83 8.44 -15.93 -4.47
N ARG A 84 8.11 -16.81 -3.52
CA ARG A 84 7.65 -16.42 -2.18
C ARG A 84 8.71 -15.61 -1.43
N ALA A 85 9.97 -16.05 -1.48
CA ALA A 85 11.09 -15.35 -0.84
C ALA A 85 11.29 -13.96 -1.43
N VAL A 86 11.24 -13.83 -2.76
CA VAL A 86 11.36 -12.54 -3.45
C VAL A 86 10.19 -11.62 -3.10
N LEU A 87 8.95 -12.12 -3.16
CA LEU A 87 7.76 -11.32 -2.82
C LEU A 87 7.76 -10.88 -1.36
N ARG A 88 8.27 -11.72 -0.45
CA ARG A 88 8.43 -11.39 0.96
C ARG A 88 9.45 -10.26 1.16
N MET A 89 10.58 -10.33 0.46
CA MET A 89 11.61 -9.29 0.50
C MET A 89 11.08 -7.95 -0.01
N ILE A 90 10.33 -7.94 -1.12
CA ILE A 90 9.72 -6.74 -1.70
C ILE A 90 8.62 -6.16 -0.78
N SER A 91 7.90 -7.03 -0.05
CA SER A 91 6.80 -6.61 0.83
C SER A 91 7.26 -6.15 2.22
N ALA A 92 8.47 -6.55 2.65
CA ALA A 92 9.00 -6.24 3.98
C ALA A 92 9.05 -4.73 4.30
N PRO A 93 9.44 -3.81 3.38
CA PRO A 93 9.44 -2.38 3.65
C PRO A 93 8.07 -1.80 4.02
N ALA A 94 6.98 -2.45 3.62
CA ALA A 94 5.63 -2.00 3.97
C ALA A 94 5.36 -2.07 5.49
N THR A 95 6.11 -2.89 6.24
CA THR A 95 5.98 -2.99 7.71
C THR A 95 6.53 -1.77 8.44
N ILE A 96 7.50 -1.07 7.83
CA ILE A 96 8.06 0.16 8.39
C ILE A 96 7.05 1.30 8.30
N GLY A 97 6.17 1.26 7.31
CA GLY A 97 5.15 2.27 7.10
C GLY A 97 5.73 3.64 6.72
N ARG A 98 5.36 4.67 7.49
CA ARG A 98 5.84 6.05 7.32
C ARG A 98 6.60 6.46 8.58
N PRO A 99 7.90 6.16 8.68
CA PRO A 99 8.68 6.55 9.84
C PRO A 99 8.81 8.08 9.93
N LEU A 100 8.82 8.58 11.15
CA LEU A 100 9.17 9.97 11.43
C LEU A 100 10.68 10.06 11.63
N PHE A 101 11.29 11.00 10.95
CA PHE A 101 12.72 11.28 11.08
C PHE A 101 12.93 12.64 11.74
N GLY A 102 13.88 12.73 12.64
CA GLY A 102 14.38 13.98 13.18
C GLY A 102 15.73 14.36 12.53
N PRO A 103 16.16 15.63 12.61
CA PRO A 103 17.50 16.02 12.20
C PRO A 103 18.55 15.31 13.04
N PRO A 104 19.78 15.12 12.51
CA PRO A 104 20.89 14.66 13.32
C PRO A 104 21.08 15.59 14.54
N ASP A 105 21.54 15.04 15.65
CA ASP A 105 21.80 15.75 16.91
C ASP A 105 20.56 16.34 17.62
N MET A 106 19.36 15.85 17.30
CA MET A 106 18.16 16.24 18.03
C MET A 106 18.25 15.76 19.50
N PRO A 107 18.03 16.65 20.50
CA PRO A 107 18.07 16.25 21.89
C PRO A 107 17.09 15.12 22.19
N ALA A 108 17.52 14.08 22.91
CA ALA A 108 16.70 12.92 23.26
C ALA A 108 15.40 13.31 23.98
N ALA A 109 15.40 14.41 24.75
CA ALA A 109 14.22 14.94 25.42
C ALA A 109 13.12 15.43 24.46
N THR A 110 13.49 15.74 23.21
CA THR A 110 12.53 16.17 22.16
C THR A 110 11.87 14.96 21.50
N PHE A 111 12.49 13.79 21.57
CA PHE A 111 11.98 12.56 21.01
C PHE A 111 11.02 11.88 22.00
N ARG A 112 9.77 12.28 22.00
CA ARG A 112 8.73 11.57 22.74
C ARG A 112 8.11 10.51 21.85
N PRO A 113 8.12 9.22 22.24
CA PRO A 113 7.38 8.20 21.50
C PRO A 113 5.91 8.63 21.41
N VAL A 114 5.36 8.65 20.21
CA VAL A 114 3.92 8.86 20.05
C VAL A 114 3.23 7.64 20.64
N PRO A 115 2.41 7.77 21.71
CA PRO A 115 1.71 6.64 22.27
C PRO A 115 0.81 6.02 21.20
N PRO A 116 0.63 4.68 21.19
CA PRO A 116 -0.29 4.03 20.28
C PRO A 116 -1.68 4.67 20.47
N ARG A 117 -2.32 5.05 19.37
CA ARG A 117 -3.70 5.54 19.42
C ARG A 117 -4.56 4.44 20.02
N THR A 118 -5.07 4.65 21.22
CA THR A 118 -6.14 3.83 21.78
C THR A 118 -7.36 4.03 20.90
N THR A 119 -7.65 3.08 20.05
CA THR A 119 -8.93 3.04 19.34
C THR A 119 -9.97 2.67 20.41
N THR A 120 -10.61 3.67 20.97
CA THR A 120 -11.84 3.43 21.75
C THR A 120 -12.88 2.91 20.76
N VAL A 121 -13.32 1.67 20.98
CA VAL A 121 -14.42 1.01 20.28
C VAL A 121 -15.72 1.71 20.63
#